data_20928124819d552f2c05f6d66de66e61
#
_entry.id   20928124819d552f2c05f6d66de66e61
#
_cell.length_a   1.000
_cell.length_b   1.000
_cell.length_c   1.000
_cell.angle_alpha   90.00
_cell.angle_beta   90.00
_cell.angle_gamma   90.00
#
_symmetry.space_group_name_H-M   'P 1'
#
loop_
_entity.id
_entity.type
_entity.pdbx_description
1 polymer ?
#
loop_
_entity_poly.entity_id
_entity_poly.type
_entity_poly.pdbx_seq_one_letter_code
_entity_poly.pdbx_strand_id
1 'polypeptide(L)'
;MKLPTENIKRKNPINRNNFYTSPDQIHFQIGLGMEYVNKVLNQTVILYEIDREKTKVNDIYNEANFNDLVFKTPVELNVMYKIDKSELKTYDTNTIKGYYVKVGQLTFTIYNKELQENNCDINRGDYIGIQVNPDHMEYFIVTDDGRVNYDNAHTMWGTVPYFRSVVCTVASDKTETANI
;
A
#
# COMPACT_ATOMS: atom_id res chain seq x y z
N MET A 1 -11.84 15.13 21.44
CA MET A 1 -11.24 16.48 21.49
C MET A 1 -10.94 16.92 20.06
N LYS A 2 -11.74 17.84 19.48
CA LYS A 2 -11.45 18.37 18.13
C LYS A 2 -10.40 19.46 18.31
N LEU A 3 -9.25 19.27 17.66
CA LEU A 3 -8.24 20.32 17.62
C LEU A 3 -8.77 21.50 16.79
N PRO A 4 -8.61 22.75 17.23
CA PRO A 4 -9.04 23.90 16.47
C PRO A 4 -8.17 24.06 15.23
N THR A 5 -8.73 23.72 14.06
CA THR A 5 -8.05 23.84 12.77
C THR A 5 -8.28 25.21 12.09
N GLU A 6 -9.18 26.04 12.66
CA GLU A 6 -9.67 27.25 11.98
C GLU A 6 -8.73 28.47 11.99
N ASN A 7 -7.64 28.46 12.74
CA ASN A 7 -6.75 29.63 12.86
C ASN A 7 -5.26 29.33 12.75
N ILE A 8 -4.89 28.23 12.13
CA ILE A 8 -3.48 28.01 11.82
C ILE A 8 -3.12 28.95 10.67
N LYS A 9 -2.50 30.09 10.97
CA LYS A 9 -1.77 30.88 9.95
C LYS A 9 -0.68 29.98 9.37
N ARG A 10 -1.03 29.25 8.32
CA ARG A 10 -0.02 28.53 7.54
C ARG A 10 0.91 29.61 6.99
N LYS A 11 2.20 29.55 7.34
CA LYS A 11 3.21 30.27 6.59
C LYS A 11 2.95 29.94 5.12
N ASN A 12 2.93 30.95 4.27
CA ASN A 12 2.85 30.75 2.83
C ASN A 12 3.79 29.59 2.47
N PRO A 13 3.34 28.63 1.66
CA PRO A 13 4.22 27.55 1.25
C PRO A 13 5.50 28.21 0.76
N ILE A 14 6.61 27.88 1.42
CA ILE A 14 7.90 28.36 1.00
C ILE A 14 8.11 27.73 -0.36
N ASN A 15 7.90 28.50 -1.38
CA ASN A 15 8.12 28.10 -2.75
C ASN A 15 9.64 28.06 -2.98
N ARG A 16 10.25 26.99 -2.43
CA ARG A 16 11.71 26.83 -2.41
C ARG A 16 12.32 26.75 -3.79
N ASN A 17 11.51 26.50 -4.81
CA ASN A 17 11.97 26.25 -6.17
C ASN A 17 11.01 26.79 -7.23
N ASN A 18 10.46 27.98 -7.04
CA ASN A 18 9.56 28.62 -8.01
C ASN A 18 10.11 28.67 -9.45
N PHE A 19 11.43 28.60 -9.61
CA PHE A 19 12.08 28.67 -10.91
C PHE A 19 12.12 27.31 -11.63
N TYR A 20 12.06 26.19 -10.90
CA TYR A 20 12.21 24.83 -11.45
C TYR A 20 10.97 23.95 -11.31
N THR A 21 9.92 24.42 -10.63
CA THR A 21 8.75 23.60 -10.29
C THR A 21 7.46 24.37 -10.49
N SER A 22 7.10 24.57 -11.75
CA SER A 22 5.72 24.94 -12.06
C SER A 22 4.81 23.74 -11.80
N PRO A 23 3.53 23.94 -11.43
CA PRO A 23 2.55 22.85 -11.34
C PRO A 23 2.51 21.98 -12.60
N ASP A 24 2.64 22.58 -13.78
CA ASP A 24 2.66 21.88 -15.06
C ASP A 24 3.85 20.93 -15.19
N GLN A 25 5.02 21.33 -14.70
CA GLN A 25 6.21 20.48 -14.71
C GLN A 25 6.08 19.30 -13.76
N ILE A 26 5.45 19.50 -12.59
CA ILE A 26 5.13 18.42 -11.65
C ILE A 26 4.18 17.43 -12.31
N HIS A 27 3.10 17.91 -12.92
CA HIS A 27 2.14 17.08 -13.64
C HIS A 27 2.78 16.31 -14.78
N PHE A 28 3.67 16.94 -15.54
CA PHE A 28 4.42 16.30 -16.61
C PHE A 28 5.31 15.17 -16.07
N GLN A 29 6.04 15.40 -14.99
CA GLN A 29 6.92 14.37 -14.39
C GLN A 29 6.11 13.19 -13.82
N ILE A 30 4.99 13.47 -13.15
CA ILE A 30 4.08 12.41 -12.69
C ILE A 30 3.54 11.61 -13.87
N GLY A 31 3.11 12.29 -14.93
CA GLY A 31 2.61 11.66 -16.15
C GLY A 31 3.65 10.76 -16.81
N LEU A 32 4.89 11.23 -16.92
CA LEU A 32 6.00 10.44 -17.45
C LEU A 32 6.30 9.20 -16.60
N GLY A 33 6.29 9.36 -15.26
CA GLY A 33 6.50 8.24 -14.34
C GLY A 33 5.39 7.19 -14.42
N MET A 34 4.13 7.62 -14.50
CA MET A 34 2.99 6.71 -14.70
C MET A 34 3.07 6.00 -16.06
N GLU A 35 3.44 6.72 -17.12
CA GLU A 35 3.61 6.10 -18.43
C GLU A 35 4.70 5.02 -18.41
N TYR A 36 5.79 5.25 -17.69
CA TYR A 36 6.83 4.24 -17.49
C TYR A 36 6.30 3.00 -16.76
N VAL A 37 5.56 3.19 -15.67
CA VAL A 37 4.97 2.07 -14.90
C VAL A 37 3.99 1.28 -15.77
N ASN A 38 3.10 1.97 -16.48
CA ASN A 38 2.03 1.34 -17.25
C ASN A 38 2.52 0.67 -18.54
N LYS A 39 3.51 1.26 -19.23
CA LYS A 39 3.93 0.77 -20.55
C LYS A 39 5.23 -0.04 -20.53
N VAL A 40 6.14 0.27 -19.61
CA VAL A 40 7.47 -0.36 -19.58
C VAL A 40 7.53 -1.47 -18.55
N LEU A 41 7.12 -1.19 -17.31
CA LEU A 41 7.13 -2.20 -16.25
C LEU A 41 5.98 -3.18 -16.38
N ASN A 42 4.78 -2.68 -16.67
CA ASN A 42 3.54 -3.47 -16.82
C ASN A 42 3.34 -4.48 -15.68
N GLN A 43 3.63 -4.03 -14.46
CA GLN A 43 3.43 -4.82 -13.25
C GLN A 43 2.09 -4.43 -12.64
N THR A 44 1.22 -5.41 -12.48
CA THR A 44 -0.12 -5.20 -11.93
C THR A 44 -0.33 -5.98 -10.64
N VAL A 45 -1.17 -5.43 -9.78
CA VAL A 45 -1.70 -6.10 -8.60
C VAL A 45 -3.22 -5.93 -8.58
N ILE A 46 -3.92 -6.86 -7.94
CA ILE A 46 -5.36 -6.77 -7.76
C ILE A 46 -5.64 -6.34 -6.33
N LEU A 47 -6.30 -5.20 -6.16
CA LEU A 47 -6.74 -4.70 -4.87
C LEU A 47 -8.13 -5.28 -4.54
N TYR A 48 -8.23 -5.88 -3.37
CA TYR A 48 -9.48 -6.33 -2.74
C TYR A 48 -9.71 -5.43 -1.52
N GLU A 49 -10.40 -4.32 -1.75
CA GLU A 49 -10.73 -3.36 -0.70
C GLU A 49 -11.86 -3.91 0.18
N ILE A 50 -11.69 -3.89 1.51
CA ILE A 50 -12.73 -4.31 2.45
C ILE A 50 -13.82 -3.25 2.53
N ASP A 51 -15.06 -3.66 2.29
CA ASP A 51 -16.25 -2.82 2.50
C ASP A 51 -16.57 -2.77 4.01
N ARG A 52 -16.06 -1.73 4.67
CA ARG A 52 -16.19 -1.55 6.12
C ARG A 52 -17.61 -1.25 6.56
N GLU A 53 -18.49 -0.81 5.66
CA GLU A 53 -19.90 -0.54 5.97
C GLU A 53 -20.72 -1.84 6.01
N LYS A 54 -20.36 -2.82 5.17
CA LYS A 54 -21.06 -4.11 5.08
C LYS A 54 -20.42 -5.20 5.92
N THR A 55 -19.14 -5.07 6.26
CA THR A 55 -18.43 -6.02 7.10
C THR A 55 -18.95 -5.97 8.53
N LYS A 56 -19.38 -7.11 9.06
CA LYS A 56 -19.82 -7.21 10.44
C LYS A 56 -18.63 -7.20 11.39
N VAL A 57 -18.62 -6.24 12.28
CA VAL A 57 -17.57 -6.08 13.30
C VAL A 57 -18.13 -6.52 14.66
N ASN A 58 -17.31 -7.21 15.45
CA ASN A 58 -17.65 -7.54 16.82
C ASN A 58 -17.60 -6.28 17.69
N ASP A 59 -18.73 -5.91 18.31
CA ASP A 59 -18.88 -4.69 19.10
C ASP A 59 -17.93 -4.61 20.32
N ILE A 60 -17.44 -5.75 20.80
CA ILE A 60 -16.59 -5.82 22.02
C ILE A 60 -15.12 -5.59 21.65
N TYR A 61 -14.66 -6.25 20.59
CA TYR A 61 -13.23 -6.23 20.20
C TYR A 61 -12.93 -5.29 19.02
N ASN A 62 -13.96 -4.77 18.38
CA ASN A 62 -13.86 -3.96 17.17
C ASN A 62 -13.07 -4.65 16.04
N GLU A 63 -13.17 -5.98 15.99
CA GLU A 63 -12.52 -6.83 15.00
C GLU A 63 -13.60 -7.56 14.19
N ALA A 64 -13.36 -7.71 12.89
CA ALA A 64 -14.19 -8.52 12.03
C ALA A 64 -13.69 -9.97 12.04
N ASN A 65 -14.62 -10.92 12.12
CA ASN A 65 -14.26 -12.29 11.83
C ASN A 65 -13.96 -12.42 10.34
N PHE A 66 -12.99 -13.24 10.00
CA PHE A 66 -12.57 -13.47 8.64
C PHE A 66 -13.73 -13.87 7.71
N ASN A 67 -14.62 -14.73 8.18
CA ASN A 67 -15.80 -15.19 7.41
C ASN A 67 -16.87 -14.11 7.20
N ASP A 68 -16.79 -12.99 7.89
CA ASP A 68 -17.73 -11.88 7.79
C ASP A 68 -17.20 -10.70 6.96
N LEU A 69 -15.99 -10.85 6.41
CA LEU A 69 -15.40 -9.85 5.52
C LEU A 69 -16.16 -9.76 4.20
N VAL A 70 -16.53 -8.56 3.84
CA VAL A 70 -17.15 -8.25 2.55
C VAL A 70 -16.20 -7.37 1.76
N PHE A 71 -15.89 -7.78 0.54
CA PHE A 71 -15.01 -7.04 -0.36
C PHE A 71 -15.81 -6.20 -1.35
N LYS A 72 -15.26 -5.06 -1.72
CA LYS A 72 -15.72 -4.29 -2.88
C LYS A 72 -15.31 -5.01 -4.17
N THR A 73 -15.78 -4.52 -5.31
CA THR A 73 -15.34 -5.04 -6.62
C THR A 73 -13.82 -4.93 -6.72
N PRO A 74 -13.11 -6.03 -7.03
CA PRO A 74 -11.66 -6.00 -7.18
C PRO A 74 -11.23 -5.02 -8.28
N VAL A 75 -10.11 -4.32 -8.04
CA VAL A 75 -9.54 -3.33 -8.97
C VAL A 75 -8.11 -3.70 -9.30
N GLU A 76 -7.80 -3.78 -10.60
CA GLU A 76 -6.44 -3.97 -11.07
C GLU A 76 -5.71 -2.62 -11.08
N LEU A 77 -4.50 -2.59 -10.50
CA LEU A 77 -3.69 -1.39 -10.33
C LEU A 77 -2.29 -1.61 -10.88
N ASN A 78 -1.79 -0.61 -11.61
CA ASN A 78 -0.42 -0.60 -12.10
C ASN A 78 0.53 -0.10 -11.00
N VAL A 79 1.52 -0.90 -10.67
CA VAL A 79 2.43 -0.64 -9.55
C VAL A 79 3.86 -1.03 -9.89
N MET A 80 4.80 -0.58 -9.07
CA MET A 80 6.15 -1.13 -9.02
C MET A 80 6.27 -1.96 -7.75
N TYR A 81 6.44 -3.27 -7.86
CA TYR A 81 6.51 -4.12 -6.69
C TYR A 81 7.81 -4.91 -6.57
N LYS A 82 8.13 -5.27 -5.33
CA LYS A 82 9.23 -6.17 -4.97
C LYS A 82 8.70 -7.16 -3.95
N ILE A 83 9.00 -8.44 -4.19
CA ILE A 83 8.68 -9.52 -3.27
C ILE A 83 9.98 -9.95 -2.59
N ASP A 84 10.03 -9.83 -1.27
CA ASP A 84 11.09 -10.40 -0.45
C ASP A 84 10.67 -11.81 -0.03
N LYS A 85 11.50 -12.79 -0.35
CA LYS A 85 11.23 -14.20 -0.03
C LYS A 85 11.22 -14.44 1.47
N SER A 86 10.40 -15.40 1.90
CA SER A 86 10.52 -15.94 3.24
C SER A 86 11.85 -16.67 3.41
N GLU A 87 12.53 -16.41 4.51
CA GLU A 87 13.83 -17.00 4.83
C GLU A 87 13.78 -17.68 6.21
N LEU A 88 14.31 -18.89 6.26
CA LEU A 88 14.58 -19.54 7.53
C LEU A 88 15.93 -19.03 8.07
N LYS A 89 15.89 -18.32 9.18
CA LYS A 89 17.10 -17.87 9.88
C LYS A 89 17.34 -18.69 11.11
N THR A 90 18.52 -19.25 11.23
CA THR A 90 18.98 -19.97 12.42
C THR A 90 19.82 -19.04 13.28
N TYR A 91 19.64 -19.12 14.58
CA TYR A 91 20.55 -18.50 15.54
C TYR A 91 21.14 -19.58 16.44
N ASP A 92 22.44 -19.45 16.67
CA ASP A 92 23.18 -20.33 17.56
C ASP A 92 23.97 -19.45 18.53
N THR A 93 23.52 -19.41 19.76
CA THR A 93 24.25 -18.83 20.88
C THR A 93 24.66 -19.98 21.79
N ASN A 94 25.75 -19.81 22.56
CA ASN A 94 26.28 -20.87 23.44
C ASN A 94 25.27 -21.51 24.38
N THR A 95 24.14 -20.87 24.59
CA THR A 95 23.09 -21.30 25.53
C THR A 95 21.76 -21.66 24.83
N ILE A 96 21.45 -21.06 23.68
CA ILE A 96 20.15 -21.23 23.01
C ILE A 96 20.36 -21.41 21.51
N LYS A 97 19.83 -22.53 20.99
CA LYS A 97 19.77 -22.81 19.56
C LYS A 97 18.32 -22.71 19.11
N GLY A 98 18.08 -22.01 18.04
CA GLY A 98 16.73 -21.88 17.52
C GLY A 98 16.71 -21.42 16.06
N TYR A 99 15.51 -21.37 15.52
CA TYR A 99 15.27 -20.82 14.21
C TYR A 99 14.03 -19.93 14.25
N TYR A 100 13.99 -18.95 13.37
CA TYR A 100 12.78 -18.19 13.08
C TYR A 100 12.60 -18.07 11.57
N VAL A 101 11.36 -18.02 11.17
CA VAL A 101 10.99 -17.80 9.77
C VAL A 101 10.76 -16.30 9.58
N LYS A 102 11.55 -15.67 8.73
CA LYS A 102 11.22 -14.35 8.22
C LYS A 102 10.13 -14.54 7.17
N VAL A 103 8.94 -14.09 7.48
CA VAL A 103 7.79 -14.17 6.56
C VAL A 103 8.08 -13.34 5.31
N GLY A 104 7.66 -13.83 4.16
CA GLY A 104 7.75 -13.09 2.91
C GLY A 104 6.98 -11.76 3.01
N GLN A 105 7.50 -10.75 2.35
CA GLN A 105 6.95 -9.40 2.36
C GLN A 105 6.83 -8.89 0.94
N LEU A 106 5.70 -8.30 0.62
CA LEU A 106 5.48 -7.56 -0.60
C LEU A 106 5.59 -6.07 -0.28
N THR A 107 6.45 -5.37 -1.00
CA THR A 107 6.50 -3.92 -0.97
C THR A 107 6.23 -3.41 -2.38
N PHE A 108 5.27 -2.51 -2.52
CA PHE A 108 5.00 -1.90 -3.80
C PHE A 108 4.81 -0.39 -3.69
N THR A 109 5.13 0.29 -4.77
CA THR A 109 4.97 1.73 -4.92
C THR A 109 3.88 1.99 -5.96
N ILE A 110 2.91 2.83 -5.59
CA ILE A 110 1.80 3.23 -6.45
C ILE A 110 1.68 4.76 -6.50
N TYR A 111 1.37 5.29 -7.67
CA TYR A 111 1.07 6.71 -7.82
C TYR A 111 -0.33 7.03 -7.27
N ASN A 112 -0.44 8.11 -6.50
CA ASN A 112 -1.73 8.53 -5.95
C ASN A 112 -2.75 8.86 -7.05
N LYS A 113 -2.27 9.27 -8.22
CA LYS A 113 -3.12 9.54 -9.37
C LYS A 113 -3.80 8.27 -9.90
N GLU A 114 -3.10 7.13 -9.90
CA GLU A 114 -3.67 5.81 -10.26
C GLU A 114 -4.85 5.46 -9.36
N LEU A 115 -4.71 5.67 -8.05
CA LEU A 115 -5.81 5.45 -7.09
C LEU A 115 -7.00 6.37 -7.33
N GLN A 116 -6.73 7.65 -7.66
CA GLN A 116 -7.78 8.62 -7.96
C GLN A 116 -8.53 8.30 -9.25
N GLU A 117 -7.83 7.89 -10.30
CA GLU A 117 -8.42 7.51 -11.59
C GLU A 117 -9.32 6.28 -11.46
N ASN A 118 -8.95 5.32 -10.59
CA ASN A 118 -9.73 4.12 -10.31
C ASN A 118 -10.76 4.29 -9.19
N ASN A 119 -10.88 5.47 -8.57
CA ASN A 119 -11.78 5.76 -7.43
C ASN A 119 -11.65 4.74 -6.28
N CYS A 120 -10.44 4.28 -6.01
CA CYS A 120 -10.13 3.34 -4.94
C CYS A 120 -9.11 3.92 -3.97
N ASP A 121 -8.98 3.29 -2.81
CA ASP A 121 -7.98 3.66 -1.81
C ASP A 121 -7.45 2.39 -1.15
N ILE A 122 -6.19 2.43 -0.73
CA ILE A 122 -5.53 1.32 -0.05
C ILE A 122 -5.50 1.61 1.44
N ASN A 123 -6.06 0.71 2.22
CA ASN A 123 -6.10 0.82 3.68
C ASN A 123 -5.43 -0.39 4.32
N ARG A 124 -5.00 -0.24 5.56
CA ARG A 124 -4.49 -1.35 6.35
C ARG A 124 -5.57 -2.41 6.52
N GLY A 125 -5.20 -3.67 6.31
CA GLY A 125 -6.10 -4.81 6.35
C GLY A 125 -6.69 -5.21 5.00
N ASP A 126 -6.61 -4.36 3.97
CA ASP A 126 -7.03 -4.73 2.62
C ASP A 126 -6.13 -5.84 2.06
N TYR A 127 -6.63 -6.57 1.07
CA TYR A 127 -5.90 -7.67 0.46
C TYR A 127 -5.38 -7.27 -0.91
N ILE A 128 -4.19 -7.76 -1.23
CA ILE A 128 -3.53 -7.58 -2.52
C ILE A 128 -3.28 -8.94 -3.13
N GLY A 129 -3.82 -9.18 -4.31
CA GLY A 129 -3.55 -10.38 -5.11
C GLY A 129 -2.48 -10.12 -6.16
N ILE A 130 -1.53 -11.04 -6.28
CA ILE A 130 -0.54 -11.05 -7.35
C ILE A 130 -0.64 -12.36 -8.11
N GLN A 131 -0.79 -12.26 -9.41
CA GLN A 131 -0.77 -13.42 -10.28
C GLN A 131 0.69 -13.86 -10.50
N VAL A 132 1.05 -14.98 -9.90
CA VAL A 132 2.40 -15.56 -10.04
C VAL A 132 2.47 -16.44 -11.28
N ASN A 133 1.42 -17.21 -11.53
CA ASN A 133 1.25 -18.05 -12.70
C ASN A 133 -0.21 -17.92 -13.20
N PRO A 134 -0.53 -18.34 -14.43
CA PRO A 134 -1.89 -18.27 -14.96
C PRO A 134 -2.94 -18.91 -14.05
N ASP A 135 -2.57 -19.95 -13.30
CA ASP A 135 -3.47 -20.72 -12.44
C ASP A 135 -3.22 -20.49 -10.94
N HIS A 136 -2.33 -19.54 -10.58
CA HIS A 136 -1.96 -19.33 -9.18
C HIS A 136 -1.84 -17.86 -8.83
N MET A 137 -2.63 -17.45 -7.85
CA MET A 137 -2.56 -16.14 -7.22
C MET A 137 -2.01 -16.26 -5.81
N GLU A 138 -1.13 -15.36 -5.44
CA GLU A 138 -0.71 -15.17 -4.06
C GLU A 138 -1.35 -13.93 -3.48
N TYR A 139 -1.81 -14.06 -2.23
CA TYR A 139 -2.50 -13.00 -1.52
C TYR A 139 -1.65 -12.45 -0.38
N PHE A 140 -1.72 -11.15 -0.23
CA PHE A 140 -1.00 -10.40 0.80
C PHE A 140 -1.96 -9.48 1.52
N ILE A 141 -1.72 -9.24 2.80
CA ILE A 141 -2.50 -8.32 3.63
C ILE A 141 -1.71 -7.03 3.79
N VAL A 142 -2.35 -5.90 3.56
CA VAL A 142 -1.73 -4.58 3.73
C VAL A 142 -1.48 -4.31 5.22
N THR A 143 -0.23 -4.20 5.60
CA THR A 143 0.20 -3.86 6.96
C THR A 143 0.52 -2.39 7.12
N ASP A 144 1.04 -1.74 6.07
CA ASP A 144 1.27 -0.31 6.04
C ASP A 144 0.79 0.28 4.71
N ASP A 145 -0.12 1.25 4.80
CA ASP A 145 -0.75 1.90 3.64
C ASP A 145 0.12 3.01 3.02
N GLY A 146 1.28 3.29 3.59
CA GLY A 146 2.24 4.27 3.09
C GLY A 146 1.76 5.73 3.11
N ARG A 147 0.66 6.05 3.81
CA ARG A 147 0.16 7.43 3.91
C ARG A 147 1.06 8.35 4.71
N VAL A 148 1.77 7.79 5.69
CA VAL A 148 2.74 8.50 6.52
C VAL A 148 4.11 7.91 6.30
N ASN A 149 5.00 8.68 5.70
CA ASN A 149 6.39 8.30 5.52
C ASN A 149 7.29 9.34 6.19
N TYR A 150 8.11 8.90 7.12
CA TYR A 150 9.02 9.77 7.86
C TYR A 150 10.09 10.41 6.98
N ASP A 151 10.48 9.74 5.91
CA ASP A 151 11.52 10.21 4.99
C ASP A 151 11.00 11.25 3.97
N ASN A 152 9.69 11.55 3.97
CA ASN A 152 9.03 12.38 2.96
C ASN A 152 9.33 11.96 1.50
N ALA A 153 9.81 10.74 1.30
CA ALA A 153 10.17 10.21 -0.01
C ALA A 153 8.95 10.05 -0.93
N HIS A 154 7.75 10.00 -0.35
CA HIS A 154 6.48 9.96 -1.08
C HIS A 154 6.05 11.32 -1.65
N THR A 155 6.79 12.39 -1.30
CA THR A 155 6.47 13.73 -1.78
C THR A 155 7.46 14.20 -2.84
N MET A 156 6.94 14.76 -3.92
CA MET A 156 7.75 15.47 -4.89
C MET A 156 8.11 16.85 -4.33
N TRP A 157 9.41 17.18 -4.31
CA TRP A 157 9.93 18.45 -3.79
C TRP A 157 9.57 18.71 -2.31
N GLY A 158 9.26 17.65 -1.55
CA GLY A 158 8.93 17.74 -0.14
C GLY A 158 7.58 18.40 0.19
N THR A 159 6.71 18.59 -0.80
CA THR A 159 5.43 19.29 -0.60
C THR A 159 4.23 18.59 -1.21
N VAL A 160 4.39 17.90 -2.34
CA VAL A 160 3.29 17.28 -3.06
C VAL A 160 3.38 15.75 -2.95
N PRO A 161 2.45 15.09 -2.23
CA PRO A 161 2.41 13.64 -2.19
C PRO A 161 1.98 13.10 -3.56
N TYR A 162 2.84 12.35 -4.21
CA TYR A 162 2.57 11.83 -5.55
C TYR A 162 2.61 10.31 -5.64
N PHE A 163 3.30 9.62 -4.75
CA PHE A 163 3.25 8.17 -4.64
C PHE A 163 3.20 7.71 -3.18
N ARG A 164 2.83 6.45 -2.97
CA ARG A 164 2.89 5.75 -1.69
C ARG A 164 3.72 4.48 -1.83
N SER A 165 4.42 4.14 -0.79
CA SER A 165 5.06 2.83 -0.64
C SER A 165 4.24 2.02 0.35
N VAL A 166 3.59 0.98 -0.15
CA VAL A 166 2.71 0.10 0.61
C VAL A 166 3.46 -1.16 0.97
N VAL A 167 3.31 -1.59 2.21
CA VAL A 167 3.94 -2.80 2.72
C VAL A 167 2.89 -3.83 3.08
N CYS A 168 3.06 -5.05 2.59
CA CYS A 168 2.14 -6.16 2.80
C CYS A 168 2.88 -7.39 3.28
N THR A 169 2.20 -8.21 4.08
CA THR A 169 2.69 -9.52 4.52
C THR A 169 1.88 -10.62 3.85
N VAL A 170 2.49 -11.78 3.64
CA VAL A 170 1.78 -12.93 3.07
C VAL A 170 0.58 -13.29 3.95
N ALA A 171 -0.59 -13.47 3.35
CA ALA A 171 -1.75 -14.03 4.02
C ALA A 171 -1.44 -15.48 4.42
N SER A 172 -1.38 -15.74 5.73
CA SER A 172 -0.78 -16.98 6.25
C SER A 172 -1.69 -18.20 6.25
N ASP A 173 -2.98 -18.01 6.01
CA ASP A 173 -3.97 -19.11 6.06
C ASP A 173 -4.68 -19.30 4.71
N LYS A 174 -4.71 -20.58 4.27
CA LYS A 174 -5.52 -20.97 3.11
C LYS A 174 -7.02 -20.70 3.31
N THR A 175 -7.46 -20.57 4.56
CA THR A 175 -8.82 -20.18 4.92
C THR A 175 -9.08 -18.68 4.69
N GLU A 176 -8.06 -17.84 4.79
CA GLU A 176 -8.17 -16.40 4.55
C GLU A 176 -8.36 -16.07 3.07
N THR A 177 -7.93 -16.93 2.18
CA THR A 177 -8.04 -16.73 0.72
C THR A 177 -9.26 -17.40 0.10
N ALA A 178 -9.98 -18.23 0.85
CA ALA A 178 -11.12 -18.99 0.33
C ALA A 178 -12.36 -18.12 -0.01
N ASN A 179 -12.41 -16.89 0.46
CA ASN A 179 -13.53 -15.96 0.24
C ASN A 179 -13.20 -14.77 -0.69
N ILE A 180 -12.01 -14.77 -1.30
CA ILE A 180 -11.56 -13.73 -2.24
C ILE A 180 -11.85 -14.13 -3.69
#